data_92e79243de7f939959ee207799a05d55
#
_entry.id   92e79243de7f939959ee207799a05d55
#
_cell.length_a   1.000
_cell.length_b   1.000
_cell.length_c   1.000
_cell.angle_alpha   90.00
_cell.angle_beta   90.00
_cell.angle_gamma   90.00
#
_symmetry.space_group_name_H-M   'P 1'
#
loop_
_entity.id
_entity.type
_entity.pdbx_description
1 polymer ?
#
loop_
_entity_poly.entity_id
_entity_poly.type
_entity_poly.pdbx_seq_one_letter_code
_entity_poly.pdbx_strand_id
1 'polypeptide(L)'
;MQRFTVSLDDDLAIEFDKLIKLRNYTNRSKAIRDLLHEMLSTNEFDENPQAESVAVVSYVYNHHERQLAMRLTEHQHHHSGMVVSTMHVHITPEDCAETVVIRGPYQEVKDLAQGLIVEP
;
A
#
# COMPACT_ATOMS: atom_id res chain seq x y z
N MET A 1 11.67 -19.47 -23.39
CA MET A 1 11.00 -19.67 -22.10
C MET A 1 11.92 -20.43 -21.15
N GLN A 2 12.05 -19.96 -19.93
CA GLN A 2 12.86 -20.62 -18.91
C GLN A 2 11.96 -21.29 -17.88
N ARG A 3 12.46 -22.39 -17.32
CA ARG A 3 11.76 -23.12 -16.27
C ARG A 3 12.59 -23.13 -15.00
N PHE A 4 11.95 -22.91 -13.87
CA PHE A 4 12.57 -22.90 -12.55
C PHE A 4 11.94 -23.94 -11.66
N THR A 5 12.76 -24.54 -10.83
CA THR A 5 12.26 -25.41 -9.75
C THR A 5 12.43 -24.68 -8.43
N VAL A 6 11.37 -24.63 -7.64
CA VAL A 6 11.37 -23.97 -6.33
C VAL A 6 11.02 -25.00 -5.27
N SER A 7 11.81 -25.06 -4.22
CA SER A 7 11.54 -25.90 -3.05
C SER A 7 10.85 -25.07 -1.97
N LEU A 8 9.73 -25.57 -1.48
CA LEU A 8 8.98 -24.96 -0.38
C LEU A 8 8.87 -25.98 0.73
N ASP A 9 8.82 -25.54 1.98
CA ASP A 9 8.44 -26.44 3.06
C ASP A 9 6.95 -26.83 2.90
N ASP A 10 6.58 -27.95 3.54
CA ASP A 10 5.26 -28.53 3.34
C ASP A 10 4.14 -27.57 3.76
N ASP A 11 4.31 -26.86 4.86
CA ASP A 11 3.30 -25.94 5.38
C ASP A 11 3.06 -24.77 4.42
N LEU A 12 4.13 -24.21 3.89
CA LEU A 12 4.03 -23.11 2.92
C LEU A 12 3.37 -23.58 1.61
N ALA A 13 3.71 -24.78 1.16
CA ALA A 13 3.11 -25.35 -0.05
C ALA A 13 1.60 -25.53 0.12
N ILE A 14 1.14 -26.01 1.28
CA ILE A 14 -0.27 -26.18 1.60
C ILE A 14 -1.00 -24.83 1.58
N GLU A 15 -0.43 -23.82 2.22
CA GLU A 15 -1.02 -22.48 2.24
C GLU A 15 -1.08 -21.87 0.84
N PHE A 16 -0.04 -22.08 0.04
CA PHE A 16 -0.03 -21.61 -1.35
C PHE A 16 -1.13 -22.26 -2.19
N ASP A 17 -1.32 -23.58 -2.05
CA ASP A 17 -2.36 -24.28 -2.78
C ASP A 17 -3.77 -23.83 -2.37
N LYS A 18 -3.98 -23.51 -1.09
CA LYS A 18 -5.24 -22.91 -0.62
C LYS A 18 -5.50 -21.56 -1.28
N LEU A 19 -4.47 -20.72 -1.37
CA LEU A 19 -4.56 -19.41 -2.00
C LEU A 19 -4.90 -19.54 -3.50
N ILE A 20 -4.28 -20.49 -4.18
CA ILE A 20 -4.55 -20.77 -5.60
C ILE A 20 -6.02 -21.08 -5.82
N LYS A 21 -6.60 -21.94 -5.01
CA LYS A 21 -8.02 -22.28 -5.09
C LYS A 21 -8.91 -21.07 -4.80
N LEU A 22 -8.58 -20.33 -3.76
CA LEU A 22 -9.37 -19.17 -3.34
C LEU A 22 -9.42 -18.10 -4.44
N ARG A 23 -8.33 -17.91 -5.15
CA ARG A 23 -8.21 -16.90 -6.21
C ARG A 23 -8.51 -17.46 -7.61
N ASN A 24 -9.00 -18.69 -7.70
CA ASN A 24 -9.41 -19.33 -8.95
C ASN A 24 -8.29 -19.42 -9.99
N TYR A 25 -7.05 -19.60 -9.55
CA TYR A 25 -5.96 -19.88 -10.49
C TYR A 25 -6.07 -21.30 -11.02
N THR A 26 -5.77 -21.47 -12.30
CA THR A 26 -5.80 -22.78 -12.94
C THR A 26 -4.59 -23.65 -12.63
N ASN A 27 -3.47 -23.03 -12.28
CA ASN A 27 -2.23 -23.73 -11.94
C ASN A 27 -1.28 -22.86 -11.13
N ARG A 28 -0.28 -23.49 -10.53
CA ARG A 28 0.74 -22.81 -9.69
C ARG A 28 1.58 -21.82 -10.48
N SER A 29 1.92 -22.15 -11.72
CA SER A 29 2.77 -21.29 -12.55
C SER A 29 2.15 -19.94 -12.81
N LYS A 30 0.86 -19.88 -13.07
CA LYS A 30 0.16 -18.61 -13.28
C LYS A 30 0.20 -17.74 -12.01
N ALA A 31 -0.07 -18.33 -10.86
CA ALA A 31 -0.02 -17.61 -9.58
C ALA A 31 1.36 -17.04 -9.31
N ILE A 32 2.41 -17.82 -9.56
CA ILE A 32 3.80 -17.38 -9.37
C ILE A 32 4.15 -16.25 -10.34
N ARG A 33 3.73 -16.35 -11.61
CA ARG A 33 3.96 -15.28 -12.58
C ARG A 33 3.32 -13.96 -12.13
N ASP A 34 2.09 -14.02 -11.64
CA ASP A 34 1.39 -12.82 -11.18
C ASP A 34 2.08 -12.19 -9.96
N LEU A 35 2.56 -13.02 -9.02
CA LEU A 35 3.34 -12.53 -7.88
C LEU A 35 4.64 -11.87 -8.31
N LEU A 36 5.34 -12.45 -9.28
CA LEU A 36 6.57 -11.88 -9.81
C LEU A 36 6.31 -10.55 -10.52
N HIS A 37 5.25 -10.44 -11.31
CA HIS A 37 4.88 -9.19 -11.95
C HIS A 37 4.57 -8.10 -10.94
N GLU A 38 3.84 -8.43 -9.88
CA GLU A 38 3.53 -7.48 -8.82
C GLU A 38 4.80 -6.99 -8.12
N MET A 39 5.69 -7.90 -7.76
CA MET A 39 6.95 -7.56 -7.09
C MET A 39 7.85 -6.71 -7.98
N LEU A 40 7.96 -7.04 -9.27
CA LEU A 40 8.78 -6.30 -10.21
C LEU A 40 8.23 -4.90 -10.49
N SER A 41 6.91 -4.75 -10.57
CA SER A 41 6.28 -3.43 -10.72
C SER A 41 6.61 -2.50 -9.56
N THR A 42 6.58 -3.02 -8.33
CA THR A 42 6.96 -2.25 -7.16
C THR A 42 8.43 -1.83 -7.22
N ASN A 43 9.30 -2.77 -7.59
CA ASN A 43 10.74 -2.51 -7.69
C ASN A 43 11.08 -1.46 -8.77
N GLU A 44 10.31 -1.39 -9.85
CA GLU A 44 10.50 -0.39 -10.91
C GLU A 44 10.43 1.02 -10.36
N PHE A 45 9.46 1.31 -9.49
CA PHE A 45 9.38 2.61 -8.83
C PHE A 45 10.54 2.86 -7.87
N ASP A 46 10.97 1.85 -7.13
CA ASP A 46 12.11 1.99 -6.21
C ASP A 46 13.41 2.32 -6.94
N GLU A 47 13.58 1.82 -8.16
CA GLU A 47 14.74 2.12 -9.02
C GLU A 47 14.66 3.51 -9.67
N ASN A 48 13.50 4.14 -9.67
CA ASN A 48 13.30 5.46 -10.26
C ASN A 48 12.58 6.39 -9.28
N PRO A 49 13.30 6.88 -8.23
CA PRO A 49 12.69 7.65 -7.16
C PRO A 49 12.11 9.00 -7.58
N GLN A 50 12.47 9.50 -8.76
CA GLN A 50 11.95 10.76 -9.28
C GLN A 50 10.79 10.58 -10.26
N ALA A 51 10.37 9.34 -10.54
CA ALA A 51 9.23 9.09 -11.41
C ALA A 51 7.96 9.69 -10.83
N GLU A 52 7.18 10.36 -11.67
CA GLU A 52 5.89 10.90 -11.27
C GLU A 52 4.96 9.76 -10.88
N SER A 53 4.35 9.86 -9.70
CA SER A 53 3.49 8.82 -9.17
C SER A 53 2.27 9.39 -8.46
N VAL A 54 1.24 8.56 -8.34
CA VAL A 54 0.03 8.88 -7.59
C VAL A 54 -0.19 7.76 -6.59
N ALA A 55 -0.47 8.11 -5.36
CA ALA A 55 -0.82 7.14 -4.32
C ALA A 55 -2.16 7.52 -3.69
N VAL A 56 -2.90 6.50 -3.29
CA VAL A 56 -4.11 6.65 -2.49
C VAL A 56 -3.83 5.97 -1.15
N VAL A 57 -3.92 6.74 -0.09
CA VAL A 57 -3.64 6.26 1.27
C VAL A 57 -4.93 6.35 2.07
N SER A 58 -5.33 5.23 2.66
CA SER A 58 -6.52 5.18 3.51
C SER A 58 -6.14 4.66 4.88
N TYR A 59 -6.68 5.27 5.92
CA TYR A 59 -6.45 4.86 7.29
C TYR A 59 -7.66 5.18 8.15
N VAL A 60 -7.77 4.48 9.26
CA VAL A 60 -8.81 4.69 10.27
C VAL A 60 -8.14 5.17 11.54
N TYR A 61 -8.70 6.17 12.18
CA TYR A 61 -8.17 6.69 13.44
C TYR A 61 -9.31 7.09 14.37
N ASN A 62 -8.99 7.12 15.67
CA ASN A 62 -9.92 7.58 16.69
C ASN A 62 -9.84 9.10 16.77
N HIS A 63 -10.93 9.80 16.44
CA HIS A 63 -10.92 11.25 16.38
C HIS A 63 -10.82 11.92 17.76
N HIS A 64 -10.97 11.16 18.85
CA HIS A 64 -10.70 11.66 20.19
C HIS A 64 -9.20 11.75 20.49
N GLU A 65 -8.36 11.11 19.69
CA GLU A 65 -6.92 11.19 19.81
C GLU A 65 -6.40 12.42 19.04
N ARG A 66 -6.54 13.58 19.69
CA ARG A 66 -6.19 14.88 19.08
C ARG A 66 -4.75 14.93 18.58
N GLN A 67 -3.82 14.33 19.34
CA GLN A 67 -2.41 14.34 18.93
C GLN A 67 -2.19 13.63 17.60
N LEU A 68 -2.87 12.52 17.38
CA LEU A 68 -2.78 11.80 16.11
C LEU A 68 -3.33 12.68 14.97
N ALA A 69 -4.52 13.26 15.14
CA ALA A 69 -5.12 14.13 14.14
C ALA A 69 -4.23 15.33 13.82
N MET A 70 -3.62 15.95 14.83
CA MET A 70 -2.70 17.08 14.63
C MET A 70 -1.46 16.67 13.85
N ARG A 71 -0.87 15.51 14.16
CA ARG A 71 0.31 15.01 13.45
C ARG A 71 0.00 14.70 11.98
N LEU A 72 -1.14 14.09 11.72
CA LEU A 72 -1.58 13.84 10.35
C LEU A 72 -1.78 15.13 9.56
N THR A 73 -2.38 16.13 10.18
CA THR A 73 -2.56 17.45 9.59
C THR A 73 -1.20 18.11 9.31
N GLU A 74 -0.27 18.01 10.23
CA GLU A 74 1.08 18.55 10.06
C GLU A 74 1.82 17.89 8.91
N HIS A 75 1.75 16.56 8.78
CA HIS A 75 2.34 15.86 7.65
C HIS A 75 1.74 16.34 6.33
N GLN A 76 0.43 16.47 6.25
CA GLN A 76 -0.24 16.98 5.06
C GLN A 76 0.14 18.42 4.76
N HIS A 77 0.31 19.24 5.78
CA HIS A 77 0.70 20.63 5.63
C HIS A 77 2.12 20.78 5.07
N HIS A 78 3.08 19.99 5.56
CA HIS A 78 4.45 19.98 5.03
C HIS A 78 4.53 19.56 3.57
N HIS A 79 3.58 18.74 3.13
CA HIS A 79 3.52 18.22 1.76
C HIS A 79 2.28 18.72 1.01
N SER A 80 1.85 19.95 1.33
CA SER A 80 0.59 20.51 0.82
C SER A 80 0.50 20.57 -0.71
N GLY A 81 1.64 20.76 -1.39
CA GLY A 81 1.69 20.76 -2.85
C GLY A 81 1.48 19.39 -3.47
N MET A 82 1.60 18.32 -2.69
CA MET A 82 1.44 16.94 -3.14
C MET A 82 0.03 16.40 -2.90
N VAL A 83 -0.69 16.93 -1.92
CA VAL A 83 -2.04 16.47 -1.61
C VAL A 83 -3.02 17.01 -2.65
N VAL A 84 -3.61 16.11 -3.43
CA VAL A 84 -4.57 16.45 -4.48
C VAL A 84 -5.98 16.56 -3.92
N SER A 85 -6.37 15.61 -3.07
CA SER A 85 -7.71 15.54 -2.52
C SER A 85 -7.69 14.74 -1.21
N THR A 86 -8.63 15.06 -0.35
CA THR A 86 -8.82 14.37 0.93
C THR A 86 -10.31 14.08 1.10
N MET A 87 -10.64 12.88 1.54
CA MET A 87 -11.99 12.51 1.92
C MET A 87 -12.00 12.04 3.36
N HIS A 88 -12.94 12.55 4.13
CA HIS A 88 -13.07 12.26 5.56
C HIS A 88 -14.46 11.71 5.82
N VAL A 89 -14.54 10.54 6.46
CA VAL A 89 -15.80 9.86 6.72
C VAL A 89 -15.87 9.45 8.19
N HIS A 90 -16.96 9.79 8.86
CA HIS A 90 -17.24 9.29 10.19
C HIS A 90 -17.83 7.87 10.09
N ILE A 91 -17.15 6.89 10.68
CA ILE A 91 -17.59 5.49 10.68
C ILE A 91 -18.44 5.21 11.90
N THR A 92 -17.96 5.64 13.07
CA THR A 92 -18.67 5.57 14.35
C THR A 92 -18.52 6.93 15.05
N PRO A 93 -19.17 7.16 16.20
CA PRO A 93 -18.94 8.39 16.97
C PRO A 93 -17.47 8.60 17.37
N GLU A 94 -16.69 7.51 17.49
CA GLU A 94 -15.29 7.58 17.91
C GLU A 94 -14.30 7.47 16.75
N ASP A 95 -14.67 6.77 15.67
CA ASP A 95 -13.72 6.41 14.61
C ASP A 95 -14.05 7.13 13.31
N CYS A 96 -12.97 7.60 12.66
CA CYS A 96 -13.03 8.23 11.35
C CYS A 96 -12.13 7.48 10.37
N ALA A 97 -12.57 7.42 9.13
CA ALA A 97 -11.73 6.99 8.01
C ALA A 97 -11.34 8.21 7.19
N GLU A 98 -10.11 8.26 6.77
CA GLU A 98 -9.62 9.30 5.86
C GLU A 98 -8.93 8.67 4.68
N THR A 99 -9.19 9.19 3.49
CA THR A 99 -8.53 8.80 2.25
C THR A 99 -7.87 10.02 1.66
N VAL A 100 -6.59 9.90 1.35
CA VAL A 100 -5.78 10.99 0.81
C VAL A 100 -5.22 10.56 -0.54
N VAL A 101 -5.41 11.41 -1.55
CA VAL A 101 -4.79 11.22 -2.86
C VAL A 101 -3.60 12.16 -2.95
N ILE A 102 -2.41 11.59 -3.17
CA ILE A 102 -1.16 12.34 -3.24
C ILE A 102 -0.46 12.07 -4.57
N ARG A 103 0.24 13.09 -5.07
CA ARG A 103 0.92 13.03 -6.35
C ARG A 103 2.26 13.75 -6.26
N GLY A 104 3.26 13.23 -6.93
CA GLY A 104 4.59 13.83 -6.99
C GLY A 104 5.66 12.82 -7.35
N PRO A 105 6.94 13.17 -7.12
CA PRO A 105 8.03 12.22 -7.30
C PRO A 105 7.85 11.01 -6.35
N TYR A 106 8.10 9.83 -6.87
CA TYR A 106 7.81 8.58 -6.15
C TYR A 106 8.39 8.54 -4.74
N GLN A 107 9.65 8.95 -4.56
CA GLN A 107 10.28 8.89 -3.23
C GLN A 107 9.56 9.79 -2.22
N GLU A 108 9.16 10.98 -2.63
CA GLU A 108 8.44 11.91 -1.76
C GLU A 108 7.03 11.41 -1.45
N VAL A 109 6.34 10.84 -2.46
CA VAL A 109 5.02 10.24 -2.28
C VAL A 109 5.10 9.07 -1.30
N LYS A 110 6.10 8.20 -1.46
CA LYS A 110 6.33 7.06 -0.57
C LYS A 110 6.59 7.51 0.87
N ASP A 111 7.43 8.51 1.06
CA ASP A 111 7.76 9.04 2.39
C ASP A 111 6.52 9.63 3.07
N LEU A 112 5.73 10.41 2.35
CA LEU A 112 4.49 10.96 2.88
C LEU A 112 3.48 9.86 3.22
N ALA A 113 3.28 8.91 2.33
CA ALA A 113 2.36 7.79 2.55
C ALA A 113 2.76 6.97 3.78
N GLN A 114 4.04 6.66 3.94
CA GLN A 114 4.53 5.92 5.10
C GLN A 114 4.35 6.72 6.39
N GLY A 115 4.58 8.03 6.36
CA GLY A 115 4.35 8.90 7.51
C GLY A 115 2.90 8.91 7.96
N LEU A 116 1.96 8.87 7.03
CA LEU A 116 0.53 8.82 7.36
C LEU A 116 0.10 7.47 7.95
N ILE A 117 0.71 6.38 7.50
CA ILE A 117 0.33 5.01 7.92
C ILE A 117 0.91 4.67 9.29
N VAL A 118 2.16 5.05 9.57
CA VAL A 118 2.87 4.62 10.77
C VAL A 118 2.73 5.57 11.96
N GLU A 119 2.02 6.68 11.81
CA GLU A 119 1.72 7.57 12.94
C GLU A 119 0.89 6.83 13.99
N PRO A 120 1.36 6.78 15.25
CA PRO A 120 0.62 6.11 16.32
C PRO A 120 -0.62 6.86 16.75
#